data_8172457f08ff16500da939841c8faca9
#
_entry.id   8172457f08ff16500da939841c8faca9
#
_cell.length_a   1.000
_cell.length_b   1.000
_cell.length_c   1.000
_cell.angle_alpha   90.00
_cell.angle_beta   90.00
_cell.angle_gamma   90.00
#
_symmetry.space_group_name_H-M   'P 1'
#
loop_
_entity.id
_entity.type
_entity.pdbx_description
1 polymer ?
#
loop_
_entity_poly.entity_id
_entity_poly.type
_entity_poly.pdbx_seq_one_letter_code
_entity_poly.pdbx_strand_id
1 'polypeptide(L)'
;MTNLNYQQTHFVRSAPDIRHLPSDTGIEVAFAGRSNAGKSSALNTLTNQKSLARTSKTPGRTQLINLFEVADGKRLVDLPGYGYAEVPEEMKRKWQRALGEYLEKRQSLQGLVVLMDIRHPLKDLDQQMIEWAVDSNIAVLVLLTKADKLASGARKAQLNMVREAVLAFNGDVQVETFSSLKKQGVDKLRQKLDTWFSEMQPVEETQDGE
;
A
#
# COMPACT_ATOMS: atom_id res chain seq x y z
N MET A 1 -9.11 -21.73 -7.60
CA MET A 1 -8.92 -20.45 -6.89
C MET A 1 -10.13 -19.57 -7.13
N THR A 2 -10.81 -19.20 -6.06
CA THR A 2 -11.85 -18.18 -6.14
C THR A 2 -11.17 -16.82 -6.14
N ASN A 3 -11.26 -16.10 -7.24
CA ASN A 3 -10.80 -14.73 -7.32
C ASN A 3 -11.70 -13.84 -6.44
N LEU A 4 -11.09 -12.93 -5.70
CA LEU A 4 -11.83 -11.99 -4.88
C LEU A 4 -12.55 -10.95 -5.75
N ASN A 5 -13.73 -10.57 -5.33
CA ASN A 5 -14.46 -9.47 -5.97
C ASN A 5 -14.13 -8.15 -5.27
N TYR A 6 -13.15 -7.43 -5.79
CA TYR A 6 -12.70 -6.16 -5.22
C TYR A 6 -13.76 -5.06 -5.30
N GLN A 7 -14.76 -5.20 -6.16
CA GLN A 7 -15.86 -4.23 -6.25
C GLN A 7 -16.76 -4.25 -5.00
N GLN A 8 -16.72 -5.32 -4.22
CA GLN A 8 -17.43 -5.42 -2.93
C GLN A 8 -16.68 -4.73 -1.78
N THR A 9 -15.50 -4.22 -2.03
CA THR A 9 -14.69 -3.53 -1.00
C THR A 9 -15.47 -2.35 -0.44
N HIS A 10 -15.51 -2.25 0.88
CA HIS A 10 -16.20 -1.19 1.57
C HIS A 10 -15.35 -0.64 2.72
N PHE A 11 -15.57 0.64 3.03
CA PHE A 11 -14.91 1.32 4.13
C PHE A 11 -15.37 0.77 5.48
N VAL A 12 -14.42 0.55 6.39
CA VAL A 12 -14.69 0.05 7.75
C VAL A 12 -14.43 1.13 8.78
N ARG A 13 -13.22 1.69 8.81
CA ARG A 13 -12.81 2.63 9.86
C ARG A 13 -11.60 3.46 9.43
N SER A 14 -11.52 4.68 9.97
CA SER A 14 -10.29 5.48 10.00
C SER A 14 -9.71 5.51 11.40
N ALA A 15 -8.40 5.40 11.52
CA ALA A 15 -7.72 5.37 12.81
C ALA A 15 -6.42 6.20 12.78
N PRO A 16 -6.11 6.93 13.87
CA PRO A 16 -4.86 7.70 13.95
C PRO A 16 -3.63 6.82 14.18
N ASP A 17 -3.81 5.63 14.73
CA ASP A 17 -2.76 4.67 15.04
C ASP A 17 -3.34 3.25 15.18
N ILE A 18 -2.46 2.27 15.40
CA ILE A 18 -2.85 0.86 15.49
C ILE A 18 -3.76 0.55 16.67
N ARG A 19 -3.74 1.35 17.75
CA ARG A 19 -4.57 1.11 18.94
C ARG A 19 -6.05 1.34 18.67
N HIS A 20 -6.37 2.13 17.65
CA HIS A 20 -7.73 2.45 17.24
C HIS A 20 -8.24 1.60 16.08
N LEU A 21 -7.43 0.67 15.59
CA LEU A 21 -7.83 -0.32 14.60
C LEU A 21 -8.61 -1.47 15.26
N PRO A 22 -9.45 -2.20 14.50
CA PRO A 22 -10.06 -3.43 14.98
C PRO A 22 -9.02 -4.48 15.38
N SER A 23 -9.48 -5.60 15.94
CA SER A 23 -8.65 -6.75 16.30
C SER A 23 -7.63 -7.09 15.21
N ASP A 24 -6.40 -7.36 15.63
CA ASP A 24 -5.29 -7.71 14.74
C ASP A 24 -5.40 -9.17 14.28
N THR A 25 -6.39 -9.43 13.44
CA THR A 25 -6.73 -10.77 12.93
C THR A 25 -6.91 -10.72 11.41
N GLY A 26 -6.92 -11.89 10.77
CA GLY A 26 -7.07 -12.00 9.33
C GLY A 26 -5.81 -11.61 8.56
N ILE A 27 -5.98 -11.08 7.37
CA ILE A 27 -4.90 -10.65 6.49
C ILE A 27 -5.16 -9.20 6.05
N GLU A 28 -4.15 -8.35 6.21
CA GLU A 28 -4.15 -6.99 5.72
C GLU A 28 -3.07 -6.82 4.65
N VAL A 29 -3.44 -6.15 3.56
CA VAL A 29 -2.50 -5.66 2.55
C VAL A 29 -2.58 -4.14 2.57
N ALA A 30 -1.45 -3.50 2.84
CA ALA A 30 -1.39 -2.05 2.97
C ALA A 30 -0.89 -1.40 1.69
N PHE A 31 -1.34 -0.18 1.48
CA PHE A 31 -0.93 0.70 0.38
C PHE A 31 -0.26 1.93 0.97
N ALA A 32 0.96 2.17 0.56
CA ALA A 32 1.77 3.30 0.98
C ALA A 32 2.30 4.07 -0.22
N GLY A 33 2.59 5.33 -0.04
CA GLY A 33 3.17 6.16 -1.10
C GLY A 33 3.28 7.62 -0.66
N ARG A 34 4.12 8.36 -1.39
CA ARG A 34 4.22 9.80 -1.23
C ARG A 34 2.88 10.45 -1.59
N SER A 35 2.63 11.63 -1.03
CA SER A 35 1.56 12.49 -1.53
C SER A 35 1.73 12.64 -3.06
N ASN A 36 0.68 12.52 -3.82
CA ASN A 36 0.66 12.58 -5.30
C ASN A 36 1.26 11.34 -6.02
N ALA A 37 1.54 10.24 -5.33
CA ALA A 37 1.97 9.00 -5.99
C ALA A 37 0.83 8.25 -6.69
N GLY A 38 -0.42 8.71 -6.53
CA GLY A 38 -1.57 8.09 -7.18
C GLY A 38 -2.21 6.96 -6.36
N LYS A 39 -2.01 6.94 -5.04
CA LYS A 39 -2.51 5.88 -4.16
C LYS A 39 -4.04 5.77 -4.16
N SER A 40 -4.76 6.88 -3.98
CA SER A 40 -6.22 6.89 -4.01
C SER A 40 -6.78 6.47 -5.38
N SER A 41 -6.17 6.95 -6.45
CA SER A 41 -6.55 6.56 -7.82
C SER A 41 -6.34 5.07 -8.05
N ALA A 42 -5.24 4.50 -7.55
CA ALA A 42 -4.96 3.07 -7.67
C ALA A 42 -5.98 2.23 -6.89
N LEU A 43 -6.31 2.61 -5.66
CA LEU A 43 -7.32 1.93 -4.86
C LEU A 43 -8.70 1.98 -5.50
N ASN A 44 -9.09 3.13 -6.03
CA ASN A 44 -10.36 3.29 -6.72
C ASN A 44 -10.41 2.47 -8.02
N THR A 45 -9.32 2.40 -8.75
CA THR A 45 -9.21 1.60 -9.98
C THR A 45 -9.23 0.09 -9.67
N LEU A 46 -8.48 -0.35 -8.66
CA LEU A 46 -8.47 -1.73 -8.20
C LEU A 46 -9.88 -2.23 -7.85
N THR A 47 -10.63 -1.41 -7.14
CA THR A 47 -11.97 -1.75 -6.64
C THR A 47 -13.10 -1.41 -7.61
N ASN A 48 -12.76 -0.79 -8.73
CA ASN A 48 -13.74 -0.27 -9.70
C ASN A 48 -14.80 0.64 -9.05
N GLN A 49 -14.35 1.49 -8.14
CA GLN A 49 -15.19 2.46 -7.40
C GLN A 49 -14.58 3.85 -7.53
N LYS A 50 -15.40 4.85 -7.84
CA LYS A 50 -14.91 6.21 -8.12
C LYS A 50 -14.48 6.98 -6.87
N SER A 51 -14.95 6.60 -5.70
CA SER A 51 -14.76 7.39 -4.48
C SER A 51 -14.58 6.56 -3.22
N LEU A 52 -14.08 5.33 -3.34
CA LEU A 52 -13.76 4.50 -2.17
C LEU A 52 -12.66 5.17 -1.34
N ALA A 53 -11.53 5.49 -1.97
CA ALA A 53 -10.45 6.22 -1.37
C ALA A 53 -10.50 7.69 -1.81
N ARG A 54 -10.34 8.60 -0.86
CA ARG A 54 -10.37 10.05 -1.13
C ARG A 54 -8.98 10.63 -1.01
N THR A 55 -8.60 11.45 -2.01
CA THR A 55 -7.40 12.28 -1.92
C THR A 55 -7.67 13.46 -0.99
N SER A 56 -6.91 13.57 0.11
CA SER A 56 -6.85 14.82 0.85
C SER A 56 -5.92 15.77 0.11
N LYS A 57 -6.47 16.81 -0.52
CA LYS A 57 -5.69 17.84 -1.22
C LYS A 57 -5.30 19.01 -0.32
N THR A 58 -5.69 18.97 0.94
CA THR A 58 -5.46 20.09 1.87
C THR A 58 -4.23 19.78 2.71
N PRO A 59 -3.12 20.53 2.56
CA PRO A 59 -1.97 20.41 3.45
C PRO A 59 -2.38 20.64 4.90
N GLY A 60 -1.85 19.86 5.83
CA GLY A 60 -2.06 20.05 7.26
C GLY A 60 -3.24 19.31 7.88
N ARG A 61 -4.05 18.57 7.09
CA ARG A 61 -5.03 17.67 7.69
C ARG A 61 -4.33 16.44 8.26
N THR A 62 -4.74 16.03 9.46
CA THR A 62 -4.29 14.78 10.07
C THR A 62 -4.64 13.63 9.13
N GLN A 63 -3.61 12.93 8.67
CA GLN A 63 -3.81 11.75 7.85
C GLN A 63 -4.04 10.54 8.74
N LEU A 64 -5.00 9.72 8.35
CA LEU A 64 -5.43 8.56 9.11
C LEU A 64 -5.08 7.28 8.36
N ILE A 65 -4.99 6.20 9.12
CA ILE A 65 -4.98 4.84 8.57
C ILE A 65 -6.43 4.52 8.21
N ASN A 66 -6.70 4.26 6.95
CA ASN A 66 -8.05 3.94 6.46
C ASN A 66 -8.15 2.45 6.16
N LEU A 67 -9.12 1.80 6.78
CA LEU A 67 -9.32 0.37 6.68
C LEU A 67 -10.53 0.06 5.81
N PHE A 68 -10.32 -0.82 4.83
CA PHE A 68 -11.36 -1.33 3.93
C PHE A 68 -11.42 -2.84 4.01
N GLU A 69 -12.61 -3.42 3.88
CA GLU A 69 -12.79 -4.87 3.84
C GLU A 69 -13.21 -5.30 2.43
N VAL A 70 -12.49 -6.29 1.88
CA VAL A 70 -12.78 -6.90 0.58
C VAL A 70 -13.70 -8.09 0.74
N ALA A 71 -13.39 -8.94 1.71
CA ALA A 71 -14.12 -10.13 2.09
C ALA A 71 -13.84 -10.41 3.57
N ASP A 72 -14.54 -11.36 4.16
CA ASP A 72 -14.35 -11.69 5.58
C ASP A 72 -12.89 -12.00 5.91
N GLY A 73 -12.32 -11.23 6.83
CA GLY A 73 -10.93 -11.35 7.26
C GLY A 73 -9.88 -10.90 6.25
N LYS A 74 -10.27 -10.30 5.13
CA LYS A 74 -9.36 -9.83 4.07
C LYS A 74 -9.55 -8.34 3.86
N ARG A 75 -8.54 -7.56 4.24
CA ARG A 75 -8.63 -6.11 4.31
C ARG A 75 -7.54 -5.42 3.51
N LEU A 76 -7.89 -4.28 2.95
CA LEU A 76 -6.97 -3.30 2.38
C LEU A 76 -6.80 -2.14 3.35
N VAL A 77 -5.59 -1.66 3.48
CA VAL A 77 -5.26 -0.55 4.38
C VAL A 77 -4.61 0.57 3.58
N ASP A 78 -5.21 1.74 3.62
CA ASP A 78 -4.66 2.95 3.03
C ASP A 78 -3.88 3.70 4.12
N LEU A 79 -2.55 3.66 4.03
CA LEU A 79 -1.67 4.30 5.00
C LEU A 79 -1.55 5.80 4.72
N PRO A 80 -1.26 6.63 5.74
CA PRO A 80 -0.98 8.05 5.53
C PRO A 80 0.09 8.26 4.48
N GLY A 81 -0.14 9.20 3.56
CA GLY A 81 0.85 9.61 2.58
C GLY A 81 2.05 10.30 3.25
N TYR A 82 3.21 10.24 2.64
CA TYR A 82 4.41 10.88 3.14
C TYR A 82 4.99 11.87 2.13
N GLY A 83 6.02 12.62 2.54
CA GLY A 83 6.72 13.56 1.68
C GLY A 83 6.00 14.88 1.43
N TYR A 84 5.07 15.28 2.30
CA TYR A 84 4.49 16.62 2.27
C TYR A 84 5.53 17.66 2.71
N ALA A 85 5.84 18.62 1.82
CA ALA A 85 6.81 19.67 2.11
C ALA A 85 6.27 20.76 3.05
N GLU A 86 4.96 20.95 3.07
CA GLU A 86 4.30 22.12 3.70
C GLU A 86 3.60 21.81 5.03
N VAL A 87 3.95 20.70 5.70
CA VAL A 87 3.39 20.36 7.00
C VAL A 87 4.41 20.61 8.11
N PRO A 88 3.95 20.99 9.32
CA PRO A 88 4.84 21.14 10.47
C PRO A 88 5.64 19.85 10.72
N GLU A 89 6.89 20.01 11.13
CA GLU A 89 7.83 18.92 11.40
C GLU A 89 7.28 17.94 12.44
N GLU A 90 6.58 18.44 13.46
CA GLU A 90 5.95 17.63 14.49
C GLU A 90 4.88 16.67 13.92
N MET A 91 4.07 17.13 12.97
CA MET A 91 3.08 16.30 12.30
C MET A 91 3.74 15.23 11.43
N LYS A 92 4.84 15.56 10.74
CA LYS A 92 5.61 14.58 9.96
C LYS A 92 6.15 13.47 10.86
N ARG A 93 6.72 13.81 12.01
CA ARG A 93 7.23 12.83 12.98
C ARG A 93 6.13 11.92 13.51
N LYS A 94 4.96 12.49 13.78
CA LYS A 94 3.80 11.73 14.27
C LYS A 94 3.34 10.71 13.22
N TRP A 95 3.26 11.11 11.95
CA TRP A 95 2.88 10.21 10.86
C TRP A 95 3.93 9.12 10.64
N GLN A 96 5.21 9.46 10.65
CA GLN A 96 6.29 8.49 10.49
C GLN A 96 6.30 7.46 11.62
N ARG A 97 6.02 7.88 12.86
CA ARG A 97 5.90 6.97 14.00
C ARG A 97 4.70 6.03 13.83
N ALA A 98 3.56 6.54 13.40
CA ALA A 98 2.38 5.72 13.16
C ALA A 98 2.61 4.70 12.04
N LEU A 99 3.29 5.10 10.97
CA LEU A 99 3.66 4.21 9.86
C LEU A 99 4.65 3.12 10.32
N GLY A 100 5.71 3.51 11.01
CA GLY A 100 6.71 2.57 11.53
C GLY A 100 6.11 1.59 12.52
N GLU A 101 5.27 2.05 13.42
CA GLU A 101 4.58 1.21 14.40
C GLU A 101 3.63 0.22 13.72
N TYR A 102 2.88 0.66 12.72
CA TYR A 102 2.00 -0.21 11.95
C TYR A 102 2.77 -1.33 11.25
N LEU A 103 3.85 -0.98 10.56
CA LEU A 103 4.70 -1.96 9.85
C LEU A 103 5.36 -2.95 10.80
N GLU A 104 5.80 -2.50 11.96
CA GLU A 104 6.53 -3.33 12.93
C GLU A 104 5.59 -4.23 13.74
N LYS A 105 4.45 -3.71 14.18
CA LYS A 105 3.63 -4.36 15.22
C LYS A 105 2.35 -5.01 14.70
N ARG A 106 1.82 -4.58 13.55
CA ARG A 106 0.56 -5.14 13.02
C ARG A 106 0.80 -6.52 12.45
N GLN A 107 0.39 -7.56 13.16
CA GLN A 107 0.62 -8.96 12.79
C GLN A 107 -0.17 -9.40 11.57
N SER A 108 -1.38 -8.90 11.39
CA SER A 108 -2.21 -9.19 10.22
C SER A 108 -1.69 -8.57 8.92
N LEU A 109 -0.80 -7.58 9.00
CA LEU A 109 -0.13 -7.02 7.83
C LEU A 109 0.87 -8.01 7.25
N GLN A 110 0.63 -8.49 6.03
CA GLN A 110 1.47 -9.48 5.39
C GLN A 110 1.94 -9.07 4.00
N GLY A 111 1.34 -8.05 3.42
CA GLY A 111 1.75 -7.51 2.13
C GLY A 111 1.69 -6.00 2.11
N LEU A 112 2.65 -5.37 1.44
CA LEU A 112 2.74 -3.92 1.29
C LEU A 112 2.89 -3.56 -0.19
N VAL A 113 2.00 -2.73 -0.68
CA VAL A 113 2.12 -2.10 -2.00
C VAL A 113 2.66 -0.69 -1.80
N VAL A 114 3.84 -0.42 -2.34
CA VAL A 114 4.46 0.92 -2.30
C VAL A 114 4.30 1.56 -3.68
N LEU A 115 3.55 2.65 -3.74
CA LEU A 115 3.28 3.36 -4.98
C LEU A 115 4.27 4.49 -5.18
N MET A 116 4.86 4.54 -6.37
CA MET A 116 5.84 5.55 -6.77
C MET A 116 5.50 6.05 -8.15
N ASP A 117 5.56 7.35 -8.37
CA ASP A 117 5.49 7.91 -9.72
C ASP A 117 6.64 7.34 -10.56
N ILE A 118 6.33 6.74 -11.70
CA ILE A 118 7.34 6.08 -12.55
C ILE A 118 8.45 7.03 -12.99
N ARG A 119 8.19 8.33 -13.05
CA ARG A 119 9.16 9.34 -13.44
C ARG A 119 10.17 9.68 -12.34
N HIS A 120 9.81 9.41 -11.07
CA HIS A 120 10.60 9.77 -9.89
C HIS A 120 10.57 8.64 -8.85
N PRO A 121 11.04 7.43 -9.20
CA PRO A 121 10.96 6.29 -8.29
C PRO A 121 12.06 6.32 -7.22
N LEU A 122 11.87 5.51 -6.19
CA LEU A 122 12.87 5.20 -5.16
C LEU A 122 13.44 6.42 -4.44
N LYS A 123 12.58 7.37 -4.08
CA LYS A 123 12.97 8.46 -3.20
C LYS A 123 13.26 7.95 -1.79
N ASP A 124 13.92 8.74 -0.96
CA ASP A 124 14.43 8.29 0.34
C ASP A 124 13.36 7.64 1.23
N LEU A 125 12.17 8.25 1.32
CA LEU A 125 11.09 7.69 2.12
C LEU A 125 10.50 6.43 1.50
N ASP A 126 10.48 6.31 0.17
CA ASP A 126 10.07 5.09 -0.53
C ASP A 126 11.00 3.94 -0.16
N GLN A 127 12.31 4.18 -0.18
CA GLN A 127 13.30 3.18 0.19
C GLN A 127 13.18 2.79 1.66
N GLN A 128 12.92 3.75 2.54
CA GLN A 128 12.72 3.49 3.97
C GLN A 128 11.50 2.60 4.21
N MET A 129 10.40 2.83 3.50
CA MET A 129 9.20 1.98 3.57
C MET A 129 9.50 0.54 3.16
N ILE A 130 10.26 0.36 2.09
CA ILE A 130 10.67 -0.97 1.63
C ILE A 130 11.56 -1.65 2.67
N GLU A 131 12.55 -0.94 3.22
CA GLU A 131 13.46 -1.46 4.24
C GLU A 131 12.70 -1.92 5.49
N TRP A 132 11.78 -1.12 6.01
CA TRP A 132 10.96 -1.49 7.16
C TRP A 132 10.12 -2.75 6.88
N ALA A 133 9.53 -2.85 5.69
CA ALA A 133 8.73 -4.00 5.31
C ALA A 133 9.59 -5.27 5.21
N VAL A 134 10.74 -5.19 4.55
CA VAL A 134 11.67 -6.32 4.41
C VAL A 134 12.19 -6.76 5.79
N ASP A 135 12.55 -5.84 6.66
CA ASP A 135 13.01 -6.13 8.02
C ASP A 135 11.93 -6.82 8.87
N SER A 136 10.67 -6.56 8.56
CA SER A 136 9.52 -7.19 9.22
C SER A 136 8.99 -8.44 8.50
N ASN A 137 9.70 -8.97 7.51
CA ASN A 137 9.32 -10.11 6.68
C ASN A 137 7.98 -9.92 5.94
N ILE A 138 7.69 -8.70 5.53
CA ILE A 138 6.49 -8.36 4.77
C ILE A 138 6.85 -8.39 3.28
N ALA A 139 6.06 -9.12 2.48
CA ALA A 139 6.19 -9.12 1.03
C ALA A 139 5.84 -7.73 0.46
N VAL A 140 6.62 -7.26 -0.52
CA VAL A 140 6.46 -5.91 -1.09
C VAL A 140 6.20 -5.99 -2.58
N LEU A 141 5.22 -5.23 -3.04
CA LEU A 141 5.03 -4.91 -4.45
C LEU A 141 5.26 -3.42 -4.65
N VAL A 142 6.30 -3.07 -5.39
CA VAL A 142 6.50 -1.70 -5.85
C VAL A 142 5.65 -1.49 -7.10
N LEU A 143 4.79 -0.49 -7.05
CA LEU A 143 3.89 -0.17 -8.16
C LEU A 143 4.29 1.18 -8.74
N LEU A 144 4.86 1.14 -9.95
CA LEU A 144 5.28 2.35 -10.66
C LEU A 144 4.06 2.95 -11.36
N THR A 145 3.50 3.99 -10.75
CA THR A 145 2.26 4.62 -11.16
C THR A 145 2.46 5.65 -12.27
N LYS A 146 1.37 6.07 -12.89
CA LYS A 146 1.36 7.05 -13.98
C LYS A 146 2.23 6.58 -15.17
N ALA A 147 2.24 5.28 -15.40
CA ALA A 147 3.06 4.66 -16.45
C ALA A 147 2.72 5.17 -17.85
N ASP A 148 1.49 5.65 -18.05
CA ASP A 148 1.03 6.30 -19.29
C ASP A 148 1.76 7.61 -19.62
N LYS A 149 2.44 8.21 -18.62
CA LYS A 149 3.23 9.45 -18.82
C LYS A 149 4.54 9.21 -19.55
N LEU A 150 4.98 7.96 -19.68
CA LEU A 150 6.20 7.60 -20.41
C LEU A 150 5.84 6.79 -21.65
N ALA A 151 6.62 7.00 -22.71
CA ALA A 151 6.57 6.15 -23.89
C ALA A 151 7.05 4.73 -23.55
N SER A 152 6.61 3.75 -24.35
CA SER A 152 6.83 2.33 -24.13
C SER A 152 8.30 1.96 -23.80
N GLY A 153 9.26 2.49 -24.56
CA GLY A 153 10.69 2.23 -24.32
C GLY A 153 11.21 2.79 -23.02
N ALA A 154 10.84 4.05 -22.69
CA ALA A 154 11.22 4.71 -21.44
C ALA A 154 10.57 4.02 -20.25
N ARG A 155 9.32 3.60 -20.37
CA ARG A 155 8.58 2.85 -19.36
C ARG A 155 9.27 1.53 -19.02
N LYS A 156 9.67 0.77 -20.03
CA LYS A 156 10.39 -0.49 -19.87
C LYS A 156 11.76 -0.29 -19.23
N ALA A 157 12.47 0.76 -19.63
CA ALA A 157 13.78 1.11 -19.05
C ALA A 157 13.66 1.44 -17.56
N GLN A 158 12.66 2.24 -17.16
CA GLN A 158 12.40 2.54 -15.74
C GLN A 158 12.04 1.29 -14.95
N LEU A 159 11.19 0.43 -15.48
CA LEU A 159 10.83 -0.83 -14.84
C LEU A 159 12.07 -1.70 -14.56
N ASN A 160 12.92 -1.87 -15.55
CA ASN A 160 14.14 -2.66 -15.42
C ASN A 160 15.13 -2.04 -14.41
N MET A 161 15.28 -0.72 -14.44
CA MET A 161 16.13 0.00 -13.50
C MET A 161 15.67 -0.20 -12.06
N VAL A 162 14.38 -0.07 -11.78
CA VAL A 162 13.83 -0.25 -10.43
C VAL A 162 13.90 -1.72 -10.01
N ARG A 163 13.62 -2.67 -10.90
CA ARG A 163 13.76 -4.11 -10.61
C ARG A 163 15.18 -4.47 -10.19
N GLU A 164 16.18 -3.90 -10.84
CA GLU A 164 17.59 -4.11 -10.47
C GLU A 164 17.92 -3.44 -9.12
N ALA A 165 17.47 -2.22 -8.92
CA ALA A 165 17.73 -1.47 -7.69
C ALA A 165 17.15 -2.14 -6.44
N VAL A 166 15.97 -2.75 -6.53
CA VAL A 166 15.32 -3.37 -5.36
C VAL A 166 15.98 -4.70 -4.93
N LEU A 167 16.85 -5.27 -5.75
CA LEU A 167 17.63 -6.45 -5.35
C LEU A 167 18.49 -6.19 -4.12
N ALA A 168 18.92 -4.95 -3.93
CA ALA A 168 19.76 -4.55 -2.78
C ALA A 168 19.03 -4.69 -1.42
N PHE A 169 17.70 -4.74 -1.39
CA PHE A 169 16.95 -4.91 -0.15
C PHE A 169 16.97 -6.34 0.40
N ASN A 170 17.36 -7.32 -0.39
CA ASN A 170 17.47 -8.74 0.01
C ASN A 170 16.19 -9.33 0.60
N GLY A 171 15.04 -8.96 0.04
CA GLY A 171 13.73 -9.44 0.48
C GLY A 171 12.82 -9.79 -0.69
N ASP A 172 11.58 -10.14 -0.38
CA ASP A 172 10.54 -10.36 -1.39
C ASP A 172 10.00 -9.01 -1.86
N VAL A 173 10.66 -8.43 -2.86
CA VAL A 173 10.29 -7.14 -3.45
C VAL A 173 10.12 -7.32 -4.95
N GLN A 174 8.89 -7.18 -5.42
CA GLN A 174 8.55 -7.25 -6.84
C GLN A 174 8.15 -5.87 -7.36
N VAL A 175 8.26 -5.64 -8.66
CA VAL A 175 7.99 -4.34 -9.29
C VAL A 175 7.12 -4.54 -10.52
N GLU A 176 6.05 -3.76 -10.62
CA GLU A 176 5.16 -3.71 -11.76
C GLU A 176 4.82 -2.26 -12.14
N THR A 177 4.48 -2.04 -13.40
CA THR A 177 3.98 -0.74 -13.87
C THR A 177 2.46 -0.65 -13.72
N PHE A 178 1.95 0.57 -13.57
CA PHE A 178 0.53 0.79 -13.33
C PHE A 178 0.07 2.14 -13.92
N SER A 179 -1.11 2.17 -14.52
CA SER A 179 -1.79 3.40 -14.90
C SER A 179 -3.27 3.31 -14.57
N SER A 180 -3.74 4.16 -13.68
CA SER A 180 -5.18 4.30 -13.39
C SER A 180 -5.93 4.85 -14.60
N LEU A 181 -5.35 5.81 -15.30
CA LEU A 181 -5.95 6.46 -16.47
C LEU A 181 -6.21 5.47 -17.61
N LYS A 182 -5.23 4.63 -17.90
CA LYS A 182 -5.30 3.64 -19.01
C LYS A 182 -5.69 2.25 -18.52
N LYS A 183 -5.93 2.06 -17.24
CA LYS A 183 -6.20 0.76 -16.61
C LYS A 183 -5.14 -0.31 -16.94
N GLN A 184 -3.88 0.11 -17.01
CA GLN A 184 -2.75 -0.79 -17.23
C GLN A 184 -2.24 -1.33 -15.89
N GLY A 185 -1.94 -2.62 -15.85
CA GLY A 185 -1.40 -3.27 -14.65
C GLY A 185 -2.43 -3.60 -13.59
N VAL A 186 -3.70 -3.28 -13.78
CA VAL A 186 -4.79 -3.55 -12.82
C VAL A 186 -4.94 -5.05 -12.60
N ASP A 187 -4.91 -5.84 -13.67
CA ASP A 187 -5.05 -7.31 -13.58
C ASP A 187 -3.86 -7.93 -12.83
N LYS A 188 -2.65 -7.45 -13.07
CA LYS A 188 -1.45 -7.91 -12.35
C LYS A 188 -1.52 -7.57 -10.87
N LEU A 189 -2.02 -6.37 -10.52
CA LEU A 189 -2.24 -5.98 -9.13
C LEU A 189 -3.28 -6.91 -8.47
N ARG A 190 -4.41 -7.14 -9.11
CA ARG A 190 -5.44 -8.06 -8.60
C ARG A 190 -4.90 -9.47 -8.40
N GLN A 191 -4.18 -10.01 -9.37
CA GLN A 191 -3.56 -11.34 -9.28
C GLN A 191 -2.59 -11.42 -8.11
N LYS A 192 -1.77 -10.40 -7.90
CA LYS A 192 -0.83 -10.37 -6.79
C LYS A 192 -1.55 -10.35 -5.43
N LEU A 193 -2.59 -9.55 -5.32
CA LEU A 193 -3.40 -9.50 -4.10
C LEU A 193 -4.17 -10.81 -3.88
N ASP A 194 -4.74 -11.41 -4.92
CA ASP A 194 -5.40 -12.72 -4.83
C ASP A 194 -4.42 -13.79 -4.32
N THR A 195 -3.20 -13.80 -4.82
CA THR A 195 -2.14 -14.69 -4.37
C THR A 195 -1.82 -14.47 -2.89
N TRP A 196 -1.62 -13.23 -2.48
CA TRP A 196 -1.33 -12.90 -1.09
C TRP A 196 -2.47 -13.31 -0.15
N PHE A 197 -3.71 -12.98 -0.50
CA PHE A 197 -4.86 -13.34 0.34
C PHE A 197 -5.14 -14.83 0.40
N SER A 198 -4.73 -15.61 -0.60
CA SER A 198 -4.94 -17.06 -0.63
C SER A 198 -3.80 -17.85 -0.02
N GLU A 199 -2.56 -17.39 -0.12
CA GLU A 199 -1.37 -18.12 0.32
C GLU A 199 -0.88 -17.75 1.71
N MET A 200 -1.15 -16.52 2.17
CA MET A 200 -0.74 -16.06 3.50
C MET A 200 -1.64 -16.63 4.57
N GLN A 201 -1.06 -16.93 5.74
CA GLN A 201 -1.80 -17.45 6.88
C GLN A 201 -2.51 -16.31 7.61
N PRO A 202 -3.85 -16.35 7.74
CA PRO A 202 -4.55 -15.35 8.52
C PRO A 202 -4.18 -15.47 10.00
N VAL A 203 -4.08 -14.31 10.66
CA VAL A 203 -3.93 -14.28 12.11
C VAL A 203 -5.26 -14.66 12.74
N GLU A 204 -5.26 -15.66 13.62
CA GLU A 204 -6.45 -16.11 14.32
C GLU A 204 -6.69 -15.27 15.58
N GLU A 205 -7.96 -15.13 15.97
CA GLU A 205 -8.31 -14.59 17.26
C GLU A 205 -7.73 -15.50 18.35
N THR A 206 -6.90 -14.94 19.25
CA THR A 206 -6.51 -15.64 20.45
C THR A 206 -7.78 -15.81 21.28
N GLN A 207 -8.22 -17.06 21.48
CA GLN A 207 -9.14 -17.37 22.56
C GLN A 207 -8.36 -17.13 23.85
N ASP A 208 -8.49 -15.93 24.41
CA ASP A 208 -8.14 -15.72 25.80
C ASP A 208 -9.01 -16.69 26.61
N GLY A 209 -8.38 -17.76 27.05
CA GLY A 209 -9.04 -18.74 27.91
C GLY A 209 -9.52 -18.04 29.19
N GLU A 210 -10.69 -18.42 29.61
CA GLU A 210 -11.35 -18.07 30.85
C GLU A 210 -10.41 -17.94 32.05
#